data_fee5f45e32e1bd56f21b46329bed283e
#
_entry.id   fee5f45e32e1bd56f21b46329bed283e
#
_cell.length_a   1.000
_cell.length_b   1.000
_cell.length_c   1.000
_cell.angle_alpha   90.00
_cell.angle_beta   90.00
_cell.angle_gamma   90.00
#
_symmetry.space_group_name_H-M   'P 1'
#
loop_
_entity.id
_entity.type
_entity.pdbx_description
1 polymer ?
#
loop_
_entity_poly.entity_id
_entity_poly.type
_entity_poly.pdbx_seq_one_letter_code
_entity_poly.pdbx_strand_id
1 'polypeptide(L)'
;MNQIHYEDTCCAFEQPEYICVGYFYSVSGEILTPYRRLTSGAIQAYVGKKSEYRMILHKKIPIDSVSITFMPEYYKKYLSEQYPDLYENPSEAFAQIDGYPDFPELVTVFNQIKSYMGDGISAKLFYESKVNEALSIILEKAKKRNKEHIRHRFLMPDDDLDAVVSVANYINDHYATS
;
A
#
# COMPACT_ATOMS: atom_id res chain seq x y z
N MET A 1 -13.50 -10.52 -6.00
CA MET A 1 -13.54 -10.91 -7.44
C MET A 1 -12.93 -12.29 -7.53
N ASN A 2 -13.58 -13.21 -8.23
CA ASN A 2 -13.09 -14.59 -8.37
C ASN A 2 -12.94 -14.88 -9.88
N GLN A 3 -11.72 -15.03 -10.37
CA GLN A 3 -11.41 -15.19 -11.79
C GLN A 3 -10.34 -16.28 -11.97
N ILE A 4 -10.48 -17.10 -13.00
CA ILE A 4 -9.49 -18.13 -13.36
C ILE A 4 -9.02 -17.86 -14.79
N HIS A 5 -7.71 -17.76 -14.96
CA HIS A 5 -7.07 -17.69 -16.27
C HIS A 5 -6.65 -19.08 -16.73
N TYR A 6 -6.87 -19.39 -18.02
CA TYR A 6 -6.47 -20.68 -18.60
C TYR A 6 -5.07 -20.66 -19.20
N GLU A 7 -4.53 -19.46 -19.43
CA GLU A 7 -3.16 -19.21 -19.89
C GLU A 7 -2.50 -18.17 -18.98
N ASP A 8 -1.18 -18.15 -18.94
CA ASP A 8 -0.45 -17.10 -18.24
C ASP A 8 -0.77 -15.76 -18.91
N THR A 9 -1.26 -14.82 -18.11
CA THR A 9 -1.79 -13.56 -18.63
C THR A 9 -0.91 -12.41 -18.20
N CYS A 10 -0.35 -11.70 -19.18
CA CYS A 10 0.35 -10.44 -18.93
C CYS A 10 -0.66 -9.29 -18.91
N CYS A 11 -0.74 -8.62 -17.79
CA CYS A 11 -1.55 -7.43 -17.63
C CYS A 11 -0.65 -6.20 -17.58
N ALA A 12 -0.89 -5.24 -18.46
CA ALA A 12 -0.24 -3.94 -18.44
C ALA A 12 -1.30 -2.86 -18.17
N PHE A 13 -1.03 -1.98 -17.24
CA PHE A 13 -1.93 -0.89 -16.89
C PHE A 13 -1.19 0.43 -17.03
N GLU A 14 -1.77 1.36 -17.81
CA GLU A 14 -1.41 2.77 -17.69
C GLU A 14 -1.86 3.24 -16.32
N GLN A 15 -0.95 3.84 -15.57
CA GLN A 15 -1.17 4.10 -14.16
C GLN A 15 -1.76 5.47 -13.91
N PRO A 16 -3.06 5.57 -13.64
CA PRO A 16 -3.63 6.79 -13.09
C PRO A 16 -3.06 7.05 -11.69
N GLU A 17 -3.11 8.32 -11.30
CA GLU A 17 -2.71 8.76 -9.95
C GLU A 17 -3.71 8.32 -8.88
N TYR A 18 -3.88 7.02 -8.64
CA TYR A 18 -4.66 6.53 -7.51
C TYR A 18 -3.78 5.79 -6.51
N ILE A 19 -4.26 5.63 -5.31
CA ILE A 19 -3.69 4.78 -4.28
C ILE A 19 -4.62 3.58 -4.13
N CYS A 20 -4.07 2.39 -4.12
CA CYS A 20 -4.84 1.17 -3.92
C CYS A 20 -4.19 0.29 -2.86
N VAL A 21 -4.99 -0.34 -2.04
CA VAL A 21 -4.57 -1.38 -1.12
C VAL A 21 -5.48 -2.58 -1.27
N GLY A 22 -4.91 -3.77 -1.29
CA GLY A 22 -5.67 -5.00 -1.46
C GLY A 22 -5.06 -6.17 -0.72
N TYR A 23 -5.87 -7.20 -0.59
CA TYR A 23 -5.49 -8.48 -0.02
C TYR A 23 -5.89 -9.60 -0.96
N PHE A 24 -4.95 -10.47 -1.28
CA PHE A 24 -5.18 -11.64 -2.11
C PHE A 24 -5.40 -12.87 -1.23
N TYR A 25 -6.61 -13.43 -1.27
CA TYR A 25 -6.91 -14.72 -0.65
C TYR A 25 -6.33 -15.86 -1.47
N SER A 26 -6.31 -15.70 -2.79
CA SER A 26 -5.69 -16.63 -3.74
C SER A 26 -5.13 -15.84 -4.91
N VAL A 27 -3.87 -16.07 -5.22
CA VAL A 27 -3.20 -15.56 -6.41
C VAL A 27 -1.88 -16.31 -6.63
N SER A 28 -1.46 -16.41 -7.87
CA SER A 28 -0.08 -16.75 -8.25
C SER A 28 0.31 -15.87 -9.43
N GLY A 29 1.42 -15.16 -9.29
CA GLY A 29 1.86 -14.24 -10.32
C GLY A 29 3.13 -13.49 -9.94
N GLU A 30 3.46 -12.51 -10.75
CA GLU A 30 4.66 -11.70 -10.61
C GLU A 30 4.37 -10.26 -11.02
N ILE A 31 4.87 -9.30 -10.27
CA ILE A 31 4.97 -7.90 -10.67
C ILE A 31 6.35 -7.73 -11.31
N LEU A 32 6.40 -7.11 -12.49
CA LEU A 32 7.64 -7.05 -13.28
C LEU A 32 8.53 -5.84 -12.94
N THR A 33 7.94 -4.76 -12.43
CA THR A 33 8.69 -3.52 -12.17
C THR A 33 8.18 -2.76 -10.93
N PRO A 34 8.95 -2.73 -9.83
CA PRO A 34 10.08 -3.60 -9.52
C PRO A 34 9.65 -5.06 -9.40
N TYR A 35 10.55 -5.97 -9.75
CA TYR A 35 10.20 -7.39 -9.71
C TYR A 35 9.89 -7.87 -8.30
N ARG A 36 8.73 -8.54 -8.15
CA ARG A 36 8.34 -9.25 -6.94
C ARG A 36 7.27 -10.30 -7.22
N ARG A 37 7.21 -11.32 -6.41
CA ARG A 37 6.14 -12.32 -6.47
C ARG A 37 4.84 -11.77 -5.88
N LEU A 38 3.73 -12.08 -6.55
CA LEU A 38 2.40 -11.98 -5.97
C LEU A 38 2.10 -13.27 -5.21
N THR A 39 1.87 -13.13 -3.91
CA THR A 39 1.56 -14.26 -3.02
C THR A 39 0.27 -14.02 -2.29
N SER A 40 -0.47 -15.11 -2.05
CA SER A 40 -1.64 -15.09 -1.17
C SER A 40 -1.23 -14.76 0.26
N GLY A 41 -2.11 -14.10 1.00
CA GLY A 41 -1.89 -13.81 2.41
C GLY A 41 -1.10 -12.53 2.70
N ALA A 42 -0.69 -11.76 1.69
CA ALA A 42 0.03 -10.50 1.88
C ALA A 42 -0.82 -9.28 1.46
N ILE A 43 -0.60 -8.18 2.15
CA ILE A 43 -1.14 -6.88 1.73
C ILE A 43 -0.33 -6.40 0.52
N GLN A 44 -1.05 -5.98 -0.51
CA GLN A 44 -0.46 -5.32 -1.67
C GLN A 44 -0.95 -3.89 -1.71
N ALA A 45 -0.02 -2.94 -1.69
CA ALA A 45 -0.35 -1.53 -1.86
C ALA A 45 0.27 -1.01 -3.15
N TYR A 46 -0.46 -0.15 -3.80
CA TYR A 46 -0.05 0.52 -5.00
C TYR A 46 -0.22 2.03 -4.84
N VAL A 47 0.82 2.76 -5.13
CA VAL A 47 0.79 4.23 -5.16
C VAL A 47 1.08 4.66 -6.59
N GLY A 48 0.13 5.33 -7.22
CA GLY A 48 0.20 5.77 -8.60
C GLY A 48 1.47 6.58 -8.89
N LYS A 49 2.19 6.13 -9.93
CA LYS A 49 3.35 6.82 -10.50
C LYS A 49 3.13 6.90 -12.01
N LYS A 50 3.87 7.75 -12.69
CA LYS A 50 3.78 7.95 -14.15
C LYS A 50 4.34 6.77 -14.98
N SER A 51 4.71 5.64 -14.37
CA SER A 51 5.31 4.49 -15.03
C SER A 51 4.30 3.37 -15.21
N GLU A 52 4.39 2.65 -16.31
CA GLU A 52 3.57 1.48 -16.60
C GLU A 52 3.74 0.37 -15.53
N TYR A 53 2.62 -0.19 -15.08
CA TYR A 53 2.59 -1.30 -14.14
C TYR A 53 2.31 -2.59 -14.91
N ARG A 54 3.22 -3.54 -14.83
CA ARG A 54 3.09 -4.83 -15.50
C ARG A 54 3.09 -5.96 -14.50
N MET A 55 2.17 -6.90 -14.70
CA MET A 55 2.13 -8.13 -13.93
C MET A 55 1.86 -9.34 -14.83
N ILE A 56 2.34 -10.48 -14.41
CA ILE A 56 1.99 -11.79 -14.98
C ILE A 56 1.15 -12.53 -13.95
N LEU A 57 0.00 -13.02 -14.37
CA LEU A 57 -0.88 -13.88 -13.60
C LEU A 57 -0.77 -15.29 -14.13
N HIS A 58 -0.42 -16.24 -13.26
CA HIS A 58 -0.23 -17.62 -13.67
C HIS A 58 -1.55 -18.34 -13.89
N LYS A 59 -1.58 -19.17 -14.91
CA LYS A 59 -2.76 -19.98 -15.29
C LYS A 59 -3.19 -20.94 -14.20
N LYS A 60 -4.47 -21.30 -14.25
CA LYS A 60 -5.12 -22.33 -13.41
C LYS A 60 -5.13 -22.04 -11.90
N ILE A 61 -4.64 -20.90 -11.48
CA ILE A 61 -4.76 -20.46 -10.08
C ILE A 61 -5.91 -19.45 -10.00
N PRO A 62 -6.93 -19.70 -9.18
CA PRO A 62 -8.01 -18.74 -9.03
C PRO A 62 -7.50 -17.47 -8.36
N ILE A 63 -7.89 -16.33 -8.92
CA ILE A 63 -7.61 -15.02 -8.33
C ILE A 63 -8.81 -14.64 -7.47
N ASP A 64 -8.58 -14.56 -6.18
CA ASP A 64 -9.58 -14.11 -5.21
C ASP A 64 -8.97 -12.97 -4.38
N SER A 65 -9.53 -11.78 -4.53
CA SER A 65 -9.02 -10.58 -3.89
C SER A 65 -10.10 -9.59 -3.53
N VAL A 66 -9.79 -8.76 -2.56
CA VAL A 66 -10.53 -7.53 -2.21
C VAL A 66 -9.56 -6.38 -2.18
N SER A 67 -9.96 -5.24 -2.74
CA SER A 67 -9.15 -4.03 -2.73
C SER A 67 -10.00 -2.78 -2.49
N ILE A 68 -9.35 -1.75 -1.95
CA ILE A 68 -9.88 -0.39 -1.81
C ILE A 68 -9.01 0.52 -2.66
N THR A 69 -9.64 1.29 -3.53
CA THR A 69 -8.98 2.29 -4.37
C THR A 69 -9.38 3.69 -3.94
N PHE A 70 -8.41 4.53 -3.67
CA PHE A 70 -8.59 5.92 -3.29
C PHE A 70 -8.22 6.80 -4.49
N MET A 71 -9.20 7.48 -5.03
CA MET A 71 -9.01 8.40 -6.15
C MET A 71 -8.39 9.72 -5.69
N PRO A 72 -7.66 10.44 -6.56
CA PRO A 72 -7.03 11.71 -6.20
C PRO A 72 -7.99 12.75 -5.64
N GLU A 73 -9.23 12.79 -6.14
CA GLU A 73 -10.29 13.67 -5.65
C GLU A 73 -10.61 13.41 -4.17
N TYR A 74 -10.50 12.17 -3.73
CA TYR A 74 -10.72 11.81 -2.33
C TYR A 74 -9.51 12.17 -1.47
N TYR A 75 -8.31 11.64 -1.78
CA TYR A 75 -7.18 11.77 -0.86
C TYR A 75 -6.41 13.09 -1.00
N LYS A 76 -6.42 13.76 -2.16
CA LYS A 76 -5.76 15.06 -2.34
C LYS A 76 -6.69 16.23 -2.04
N LYS A 77 -7.96 16.16 -2.46
CA LYS A 77 -8.90 17.27 -2.34
C LYS A 77 -9.80 17.13 -1.12
N TYR A 78 -10.65 16.09 -1.08
CA TYR A 78 -11.65 15.95 -0.03
C TYR A 78 -11.02 15.88 1.38
N LEU A 79 -9.99 15.06 1.59
CA LEU A 79 -9.34 14.95 2.90
C LEU A 79 -8.64 16.26 3.32
N SER A 80 -7.99 16.97 2.39
CA SER A 80 -7.34 18.25 2.70
C SER A 80 -8.35 19.35 3.03
N GLU A 81 -9.52 19.35 2.41
CA GLU A 81 -10.59 20.30 2.71
C GLU A 81 -11.29 19.99 4.03
N GLN A 82 -11.48 18.72 4.38
CA GLN A 82 -12.12 18.29 5.63
C GLN A 82 -11.22 18.42 6.86
N TYR A 83 -9.89 18.26 6.66
CA TYR A 83 -8.91 18.22 7.75
C TYR A 83 -7.70 19.11 7.44
N PRO A 84 -7.87 20.43 7.19
CA PRO A 84 -6.82 21.29 6.66
C PRO A 84 -5.57 21.33 7.55
N ASP A 85 -5.74 21.33 8.87
CA ASP A 85 -4.64 21.41 9.85
C ASP A 85 -3.97 20.06 10.15
N LEU A 86 -4.61 18.95 9.74
CA LEU A 86 -4.16 17.59 10.06
C LEU A 86 -3.81 16.79 8.81
N TYR A 87 -4.03 17.38 7.63
CA TYR A 87 -3.84 16.67 6.37
C TYR A 87 -2.38 16.35 6.11
N GLU A 88 -2.14 15.06 5.89
CA GLU A 88 -0.90 14.54 5.35
C GLU A 88 -1.22 13.68 4.13
N ASN A 89 -0.39 13.76 3.07
CA ASN A 89 -0.59 12.92 1.89
C ASN A 89 -0.38 11.44 2.25
N PRO A 90 -1.39 10.58 2.09
CA PRO A 90 -1.30 9.18 2.52
C PRO A 90 -0.38 8.31 1.66
N SER A 91 0.11 8.80 0.53
CA SER A 91 0.91 8.02 -0.43
C SER A 91 2.11 7.33 0.20
N GLU A 92 2.82 8.01 1.11
CA GLU A 92 3.98 7.43 1.80
C GLU A 92 3.57 6.31 2.76
N ALA A 93 2.49 6.49 3.49
CA ALA A 93 1.95 5.46 4.39
C ALA A 93 1.57 4.18 3.62
N PHE A 94 0.94 4.32 2.45
CA PHE A 94 0.62 3.18 1.60
C PHE A 94 1.86 2.50 1.02
N ALA A 95 2.86 3.27 0.59
CA ALA A 95 4.12 2.71 0.12
C ALA A 95 4.84 1.88 1.20
N GLN A 96 4.74 2.29 2.46
CA GLN A 96 5.37 1.59 3.60
C GLN A 96 4.71 0.24 3.93
N ILE A 97 3.43 0.05 3.63
CA ILE A 97 2.71 -1.19 3.94
C ILE A 97 2.70 -2.18 2.77
N ASP A 98 3.24 -1.82 1.62
CA ASP A 98 3.28 -2.68 0.45
C ASP A 98 4.12 -3.94 0.69
N GLY A 99 3.53 -5.11 0.44
CA GLY A 99 4.15 -6.41 0.71
C GLY A 99 4.21 -6.80 2.19
N TYR A 100 3.51 -6.07 3.08
CA TYR A 100 3.53 -6.35 4.51
C TYR A 100 2.80 -7.68 4.82
N PRO A 101 3.48 -8.67 5.42
CA PRO A 101 2.90 -10.00 5.58
C PRO A 101 1.97 -10.11 6.79
N ASP A 102 2.10 -9.24 7.79
CA ASP A 102 1.38 -9.33 9.07
C ASP A 102 0.66 -8.02 9.42
N PHE A 103 -0.56 -7.90 8.91
CA PHE A 103 -1.42 -6.76 9.18
C PHE A 103 -2.86 -7.20 9.46
N PRO A 104 -3.09 -7.93 10.57
CA PRO A 104 -4.36 -8.58 10.88
C PRO A 104 -5.53 -7.60 10.97
N GLU A 105 -5.30 -6.38 11.45
CA GLU A 105 -6.35 -5.36 11.57
C GLU A 105 -6.91 -5.01 10.18
N LEU A 106 -6.05 -4.80 9.19
CA LEU A 106 -6.46 -4.48 7.84
C LEU A 106 -7.08 -5.69 7.12
N VAL A 107 -6.54 -6.89 7.35
CA VAL A 107 -7.12 -8.14 6.84
C VAL A 107 -8.54 -8.35 7.37
N THR A 108 -8.80 -7.98 8.64
CA THR A 108 -10.15 -8.02 9.22
C THR A 108 -11.12 -7.11 8.47
N VAL A 109 -10.71 -5.89 8.12
CA VAL A 109 -11.52 -4.98 7.30
C VAL A 109 -11.83 -5.59 5.93
N PHE A 110 -10.85 -6.18 5.25
CA PHE A 110 -11.08 -6.86 3.97
C PHE A 110 -12.03 -8.05 4.08
N ASN A 111 -11.92 -8.85 5.14
CA ASN A 111 -12.84 -9.97 5.40
C ASN A 111 -14.27 -9.47 5.60
N GLN A 112 -14.46 -8.38 6.32
CA GLN A 112 -15.78 -7.77 6.52
C GLN A 112 -16.36 -7.22 5.21
N ILE A 113 -15.55 -6.53 4.40
CA ILE A 113 -15.95 -6.06 3.07
C ILE A 113 -16.38 -7.23 2.19
N LYS A 114 -15.59 -8.31 2.16
CA LYS A 114 -15.85 -9.49 1.34
C LYS A 114 -17.13 -10.23 1.73
N SER A 115 -17.42 -10.30 3.00
CA SER A 115 -18.56 -11.04 3.54
C SER A 115 -19.87 -10.25 3.58
N TYR A 116 -19.81 -8.94 3.35
CA TYR A 116 -20.99 -8.09 3.44
C TYR A 116 -21.94 -8.31 2.25
N MET A 117 -23.23 -8.52 2.55
CA MET A 117 -24.28 -8.85 1.58
C MET A 117 -25.44 -7.85 1.58
N GLY A 118 -25.30 -6.72 2.27
CA GLY A 118 -26.34 -5.69 2.29
C GLY A 118 -26.39 -4.88 1.00
N ASP A 119 -27.45 -4.10 0.84
CA ASP A 119 -27.72 -3.26 -0.32
C ASP A 119 -28.15 -1.83 0.06
N GLY A 120 -28.44 -1.02 -0.96
CA GLY A 120 -28.98 0.33 -0.80
C GLY A 120 -28.11 1.24 0.05
N ILE A 121 -28.78 2.06 0.89
CA ILE A 121 -28.10 3.03 1.77
C ILE A 121 -27.25 2.34 2.85
N SER A 122 -27.66 1.17 3.31
CA SER A 122 -26.90 0.39 4.29
C SER A 122 -25.55 -0.03 3.74
N ALA A 123 -25.52 -0.51 2.48
CA ALA A 123 -24.27 -0.87 1.81
C ALA A 123 -23.36 0.34 1.62
N LYS A 124 -23.90 1.47 1.22
CA LYS A 124 -23.14 2.71 1.05
C LYS A 124 -22.47 3.12 2.36
N LEU A 125 -23.22 3.23 3.45
CA LEU A 125 -22.69 3.59 4.77
C LEU A 125 -21.68 2.57 5.29
N PHE A 126 -21.92 1.28 5.05
CA PHE A 126 -20.98 0.23 5.43
C PHE A 126 -19.65 0.40 4.71
N TYR A 127 -19.65 0.50 3.38
CA TYR A 127 -18.41 0.63 2.62
C TYR A 127 -17.68 1.94 2.91
N GLU A 128 -18.39 3.07 3.08
CA GLU A 128 -17.78 4.34 3.50
C GLU A 128 -17.08 4.19 4.86
N SER A 129 -17.71 3.53 5.83
CA SER A 129 -17.09 3.29 7.14
C SER A 129 -15.85 2.43 7.04
N LYS A 130 -15.86 1.37 6.20
CA LYS A 130 -14.72 0.47 6.03
C LYS A 130 -13.55 1.11 5.29
N VAL A 131 -13.83 1.99 4.33
CA VAL A 131 -12.79 2.79 3.64
C VAL A 131 -12.09 3.72 4.62
N ASN A 132 -12.86 4.43 5.47
CA ASN A 132 -12.30 5.31 6.49
C ASN A 132 -11.52 4.54 7.57
N GLU A 133 -12.04 3.40 8.01
CA GLU A 133 -11.37 2.50 8.96
C GLU A 133 -10.02 2.01 8.39
N ALA A 134 -10.01 1.52 7.15
CA ALA A 134 -8.78 1.07 6.48
C ALA A 134 -7.74 2.19 6.40
N LEU A 135 -8.16 3.39 5.98
CA LEU A 135 -7.26 4.54 5.90
C LEU A 135 -6.66 4.89 7.25
N SER A 136 -7.50 4.97 8.29
CA SER A 136 -7.07 5.26 9.67
C SER A 136 -6.03 4.24 10.17
N ILE A 137 -6.28 2.95 9.98
CA ILE A 137 -5.38 1.86 10.39
C ILE A 137 -4.03 1.97 9.66
N ILE A 138 -4.05 2.26 8.35
CA ILE A 138 -2.82 2.41 7.55
C ILE A 138 -1.99 3.59 8.03
N LEU A 139 -2.61 4.75 8.21
CA LEU A 139 -1.93 5.96 8.69
C LEU A 139 -1.33 5.76 10.09
N GLU A 140 -2.05 5.12 11.00
CA GLU A 140 -1.57 4.84 12.35
C GLU A 140 -0.40 3.84 12.34
N LYS A 141 -0.44 2.81 11.48
CA LYS A 141 0.65 1.85 11.33
C LYS A 141 1.93 2.54 10.82
N ALA A 142 1.80 3.41 9.82
CA ALA A 142 2.92 4.18 9.29
C ALA A 142 3.54 5.11 10.35
N LYS A 143 2.70 5.81 11.15
CA LYS A 143 3.17 6.65 12.27
C LYS A 143 3.95 5.84 13.31
N LYS A 144 3.48 4.65 13.67
CA LYS A 144 4.17 3.77 14.63
C LYS A 144 5.54 3.34 14.09
N ARG A 145 5.61 2.91 12.83
CA ARG A 145 6.87 2.52 12.18
C ARG A 145 7.88 3.68 12.14
N ASN A 146 7.44 4.87 11.77
CA ASN A 146 8.31 6.04 11.77
C ASN A 146 8.86 6.33 13.17
N LYS A 147 8.03 6.24 14.22
CA LYS A 147 8.48 6.40 15.61
C LYS A 147 9.48 5.32 16.04
N GLU A 148 9.24 4.05 15.68
CA GLU A 148 10.15 2.95 15.96
C GLU A 148 11.48 3.11 15.20
N HIS A 149 11.43 3.53 13.95
CA HIS A 149 12.63 3.78 13.15
C HIS A 149 13.49 4.91 13.74
N ILE A 150 12.85 6.00 14.16
CA ILE A 150 13.52 7.10 14.88
C ILE A 150 14.11 6.60 16.20
N ARG A 151 13.35 5.80 16.97
CA ARG A 151 13.80 5.26 18.25
C ARG A 151 14.99 4.33 18.11
N HIS A 152 15.02 3.45 17.10
CA HIS A 152 16.17 2.62 16.78
C HIS A 152 17.39 3.44 16.34
N ARG A 153 17.16 4.54 15.62
CA ARG A 153 18.23 5.46 15.19
C ARG A 153 18.87 6.22 16.36
N PHE A 154 18.10 6.50 17.41
CA PHE A 154 18.60 7.15 18.64
C PHE A 154 19.15 6.18 19.69
N LEU A 155 18.98 4.85 19.51
CA LEU A 155 19.57 3.83 20.37
C LEU A 155 20.88 3.27 19.79
N MET A 156 21.34 3.77 18.66
CA MET A 156 22.70 3.51 18.18
C MET A 156 23.70 4.22 19.11
N PRO A 157 24.80 3.56 19.49
CA PRO A 157 25.93 4.23 20.11
C PRO A 157 26.35 5.46 19.30
N ASP A 158 26.74 6.52 19.96
CA ASP A 158 27.12 7.80 19.31
C ASP A 158 28.18 7.59 18.22
N ASP A 159 29.14 6.70 18.44
CA ASP A 159 30.19 6.35 17.48
C ASP A 159 29.63 5.75 16.17
N ASP A 160 28.57 4.96 16.23
CA ASP A 160 27.90 4.39 15.04
C ASP A 160 27.07 5.44 14.30
N LEU A 161 26.46 6.38 15.03
CA LEU A 161 25.71 7.48 14.46
C LEU A 161 26.63 8.43 13.67
N ASP A 162 27.78 8.76 14.22
CA ASP A 162 28.79 9.62 13.58
C ASP A 162 29.37 8.96 12.33
N ALA A 163 29.58 7.64 12.35
CA ALA A 163 30.00 6.87 11.19
C ALA A 163 28.97 6.90 10.06
N VAL A 164 27.68 6.70 10.38
CA VAL A 164 26.58 6.73 9.40
C VAL A 164 26.39 8.13 8.81
N VAL A 165 26.45 9.17 9.64
CA VAL A 165 26.38 10.57 9.19
C VAL A 165 27.56 10.93 8.29
N SER A 166 28.78 10.48 8.64
CA SER A 166 29.98 10.70 7.82
C SER A 166 29.86 10.02 6.45
N VAL A 167 29.36 8.80 6.39
CA VAL A 167 29.12 8.07 5.14
C VAL A 167 28.04 8.75 4.30
N ALA A 168 26.93 9.20 4.91
CA ALA A 168 25.86 9.91 4.21
C ALA A 168 26.36 11.25 3.62
N ASN A 169 27.14 12.01 4.37
CA ASN A 169 27.76 13.25 3.89
C ASN A 169 28.77 12.97 2.76
N TYR A 170 29.62 11.94 2.90
CA TYR A 170 30.54 11.52 1.84
C TYR A 170 29.82 11.17 0.54
N ILE A 171 28.70 10.43 0.61
CA ILE A 171 27.88 10.09 -0.54
C ILE A 171 27.26 11.35 -1.17
N ASN A 172 26.70 12.25 -0.38
CA ASN A 172 26.13 13.50 -0.88
C ASN A 172 27.18 14.38 -1.57
N ASP A 173 28.39 14.51 -1.01
CA ASP A 173 29.44 15.35 -1.56
C ASP A 173 30.05 14.78 -2.85
N HIS A 174 30.04 13.46 -3.05
CA HIS A 174 30.70 12.81 -4.18
C HIS A 174 29.75 12.35 -5.29
N TYR A 175 28.44 12.20 -5.02
CA TYR A 175 27.44 11.74 -5.98
C TYR A 175 26.34 12.75 -6.32
N ALA A 176 26.28 13.91 -5.64
CA ALA A 176 25.35 14.98 -5.96
C ALA A 176 25.82 15.92 -7.09
N THR A 177 26.99 15.65 -7.68
CA THR A 177 27.64 16.48 -8.74
C THR A 177 27.85 15.73 -10.04
N SER A 178 26.94 14.80 -10.40
CA SER A 178 26.96 14.14 -11.72
C SER A 178 25.65 14.38 -12.47
#